data_a8754203023b794e02ecaa40835b2aef
#
_entry.id   a8754203023b794e02ecaa40835b2aef
#
_cell.length_a   1.000
_cell.length_b   1.000
_cell.length_c   1.000
_cell.angle_alpha   90.00
_cell.angle_beta   90.00
_cell.angle_gamma   90.00
#
_symmetry.space_group_name_H-M   'P 1'
#
loop_
_entity.id
_entity.type
_entity.pdbx_description
1 polymer ?
#
loop_
_entity_poly.entity_id
_entity_poly.type
_entity_poly.pdbx_seq_one_letter_code
_entity_poly.pdbx_strand_id
1 'polypeptide(L)'
;MSIFRKNKWILRIGFVICVIISFLILSNILEYKSPHGINQTRAFYEQPKNTIDVLAVGSSHVHCGINTATLWEEFGIAAYDLSAAEQPLWMTYYYLQEVYKYQNPKVVILDVFSPARFKEDFHEKWVEESVLGMRFSKTKWDMLQVSLEPEKRKELFPSFLSYHNRYVDPNKEDLVNLFGDPNGKRESKGFTPGFVRADQSKPFTAWEELEDYHLSEKSEEYLYKIMELTKAHGSELKVVVVPYNLDERDRITYGEICDIVSKEQISFTDYTALTEEIGIDPANDFNDHTHLNYWGSVKFSEHLGKELQEVYQVPDKRGMKGYESWDAHVETIQKSAEGK
;
A
#
# COMPACT_ATOMS: atom_id res chain seq x y z
N MET A 1 -49.67 34.01 3.34
CA MET A 1 -48.92 33.45 2.19
C MET A 1 -47.43 33.15 2.47
N SER A 2 -46.76 33.78 3.43
CA SER A 2 -45.30 33.57 3.68
C SER A 2 -44.94 32.24 4.41
N ILE A 3 -45.78 31.76 5.33
CA ILE A 3 -45.54 30.55 6.13
C ILE A 3 -45.59 29.27 5.28
N PHE A 4 -46.56 29.18 4.34
CA PHE A 4 -46.69 28.04 3.41
C PHE A 4 -45.50 27.95 2.40
N ARG A 5 -44.86 29.07 2.09
CA ARG A 5 -43.69 29.11 1.20
C ARG A 5 -42.46 28.66 1.92
N LYS A 6 -42.25 29.01 3.21
CA LYS A 6 -41.16 28.53 4.06
C LYS A 6 -41.19 27.01 4.25
N ASN A 7 -42.38 26.43 4.50
CA ASN A 7 -42.52 24.98 4.69
C ASN A 7 -42.16 24.19 3.43
N LYS A 8 -42.45 24.71 2.22
CA LYS A 8 -42.08 24.06 0.96
C LYS A 8 -40.56 24.03 0.74
N TRP A 9 -39.84 25.06 1.16
CA TRP A 9 -38.38 25.07 1.09
C TRP A 9 -37.77 24.10 2.08
N ILE A 10 -38.25 23.99 3.29
CA ILE A 10 -37.81 23.02 4.29
C ILE A 10 -38.02 21.59 3.77
N LEU A 11 -39.19 21.29 3.20
CA LEU A 11 -39.47 19.99 2.60
C LEU A 11 -38.53 19.67 1.43
N ARG A 12 -38.22 20.64 0.58
CA ARG A 12 -37.28 20.47 -0.54
C ARG A 12 -35.86 20.22 -0.04
N ILE A 13 -35.40 20.98 0.95
CA ILE A 13 -34.08 20.77 1.59
C ILE A 13 -34.03 19.39 2.26
N GLY A 14 -35.06 19.01 3.00
CA GLY A 14 -35.17 17.69 3.62
C GLY A 14 -35.13 16.57 2.58
N PHE A 15 -35.83 16.70 1.47
CA PHE A 15 -35.78 15.74 0.38
C PHE A 15 -34.38 15.61 -0.23
N VAL A 16 -33.71 16.73 -0.53
CA VAL A 16 -32.33 16.72 -1.05
C VAL A 16 -31.36 16.06 -0.06
N ILE A 17 -31.50 16.36 1.23
CA ILE A 17 -30.68 15.72 2.27
C ILE A 17 -30.93 14.21 2.29
N CYS A 18 -32.20 13.77 2.25
CA CYS A 18 -32.51 12.33 2.20
C CYS A 18 -31.91 11.65 0.96
N VAL A 19 -31.97 12.29 -0.21
CA VAL A 19 -31.36 11.74 -1.44
C VAL A 19 -29.86 11.62 -1.29
N ILE A 20 -29.19 12.65 -0.76
CA ILE A 20 -27.75 12.63 -0.52
C ILE A 20 -27.38 11.51 0.47
N ILE A 21 -28.09 11.39 1.59
CA ILE A 21 -27.84 10.36 2.59
C ILE A 21 -28.04 8.97 1.97
N SER A 22 -29.13 8.76 1.24
CA SER A 22 -29.40 7.49 0.55
C SER A 22 -28.31 7.15 -0.47
N PHE A 23 -27.84 8.14 -1.22
CA PHE A 23 -26.75 7.97 -2.17
C PHE A 23 -25.44 7.58 -1.46
N LEU A 24 -25.09 8.24 -0.35
CA LEU A 24 -23.88 7.93 0.42
C LEU A 24 -23.94 6.51 1.03
N ILE A 25 -25.11 6.09 1.54
CA ILE A 25 -25.31 4.74 2.07
C ILE A 25 -25.16 3.71 0.96
N LEU A 26 -25.83 3.89 -0.19
CA LEU A 26 -25.74 2.98 -1.33
C LEU A 26 -24.32 2.92 -1.89
N SER A 27 -23.64 4.06 -1.98
CA SER A 27 -22.25 4.11 -2.40
C SER A 27 -21.34 3.30 -1.48
N ASN A 28 -21.50 3.42 -0.17
CA ASN A 28 -20.72 2.66 0.80
C ASN A 28 -20.98 1.15 0.73
N ILE A 29 -22.24 0.74 0.44
CA ILE A 29 -22.60 -0.67 0.26
C ILE A 29 -21.93 -1.25 -0.99
N LEU A 30 -22.05 -0.53 -2.12
CA LEU A 30 -21.64 -1.02 -3.43
C LEU A 30 -20.14 -0.87 -3.70
N GLU A 31 -19.44 -0.11 -2.89
CA GLU A 31 -18.02 0.18 -3.07
C GLU A 31 -17.16 -1.07 -2.99
N TYR A 32 -16.15 -1.18 -3.86
CA TYR A 32 -15.17 -2.28 -3.81
C TYR A 32 -14.38 -2.27 -2.51
N LYS A 33 -14.09 -3.47 -2.00
CA LYS A 33 -13.36 -3.70 -0.76
C LYS A 33 -12.31 -4.78 -1.00
N SER A 34 -11.08 -4.32 -1.25
CA SER A 34 -9.91 -5.17 -1.32
C SER A 34 -9.15 -5.08 0.00
N PRO A 35 -8.61 -6.16 0.57
CA PRO A 35 -7.83 -6.10 1.81
C PRO A 35 -6.59 -5.21 1.66
N HIS A 36 -5.92 -5.25 0.52
CA HIS A 36 -4.80 -4.39 0.15
C HIS A 36 -5.25 -3.29 -0.82
N GLY A 37 -4.43 -2.27 -1.02
CA GLY A 37 -4.77 -1.12 -1.86
C GLY A 37 -5.93 -0.30 -1.30
N ILE A 38 -7.17 -0.69 -1.59
CA ILE A 38 -8.38 0.08 -1.21
C ILE A 38 -8.51 0.21 0.31
N ASN A 39 -8.54 -0.91 1.04
CA ASN A 39 -8.73 -0.88 2.49
C ASN A 39 -7.52 -0.31 3.23
N GLN A 40 -6.31 -0.56 2.74
CA GLN A 40 -5.09 0.06 3.27
C GLN A 40 -5.17 1.59 3.17
N THR A 41 -5.53 2.12 1.99
CA THR A 41 -5.64 3.57 1.80
C THR A 41 -6.74 4.18 2.67
N ARG A 42 -7.85 3.48 2.88
CA ARG A 42 -8.90 3.94 3.81
C ARG A 42 -8.46 3.91 5.25
N ALA A 43 -7.84 2.82 5.68
CA ALA A 43 -7.30 2.67 7.02
C ALA A 43 -6.21 3.72 7.32
N PHE A 44 -5.43 4.10 6.31
CA PHE A 44 -4.46 5.19 6.42
C PHE A 44 -5.12 6.51 6.85
N TYR A 45 -6.27 6.87 6.28
CA TYR A 45 -6.97 8.10 6.66
C TYR A 45 -7.55 8.08 8.07
N GLU A 46 -7.71 6.92 8.68
CA GLU A 46 -8.18 6.76 10.05
C GLU A 46 -7.03 6.82 11.09
N GLN A 47 -5.78 6.81 10.63
CA GLN A 47 -4.63 6.94 11.53
C GLN A 47 -4.57 8.35 12.12
N PRO A 48 -4.24 8.49 13.42
CA PRO A 48 -3.96 9.79 14.00
C PRO A 48 -2.83 10.50 13.25
N LYS A 49 -2.89 11.82 13.16
CA LYS A 49 -1.86 12.58 12.44
C LYS A 49 -0.48 12.41 13.09
N ASN A 50 0.53 12.26 12.25
CA ASN A 50 1.94 12.15 12.66
C ASN A 50 2.20 11.02 13.66
N THR A 51 1.55 9.87 13.45
CA THR A 51 1.78 8.65 14.23
C THR A 51 2.44 7.52 13.43
N ILE A 52 2.77 7.75 12.17
CA ILE A 52 3.50 6.79 11.34
C ILE A 52 4.96 7.26 11.29
N ASP A 53 5.87 6.50 11.92
CA ASP A 53 7.29 6.79 11.91
C ASP A 53 8.00 6.18 10.70
N VAL A 54 7.52 5.01 10.22
CA VAL A 54 8.02 4.33 9.03
C VAL A 54 6.86 4.08 8.07
N LEU A 55 7.03 4.51 6.83
CA LEU A 55 6.08 4.24 5.76
C LEU A 55 6.73 3.35 4.71
N ALA A 56 6.17 2.17 4.46
CA ALA A 56 6.59 1.32 3.37
C ALA A 56 5.64 1.48 2.18
N VAL A 57 6.20 1.73 0.98
CA VAL A 57 5.48 1.97 -0.26
C VAL A 57 6.06 1.16 -1.40
N GLY A 58 5.23 0.78 -2.35
CA GLY A 58 5.63 -0.03 -3.50
C GLY A 58 4.54 -0.99 -3.92
N SER A 59 4.94 -2.16 -4.40
CA SER A 59 4.05 -3.21 -4.88
C SER A 59 3.50 -4.12 -3.78
N SER A 60 2.90 -5.25 -4.18
CA SER A 60 2.47 -6.31 -3.26
C SER A 60 3.61 -6.89 -2.41
N HIS A 61 4.85 -6.76 -2.83
CA HIS A 61 6.02 -7.16 -2.05
C HIS A 61 6.09 -6.45 -0.70
N VAL A 62 5.63 -5.19 -0.63
CA VAL A 62 5.52 -4.42 0.62
C VAL A 62 4.50 -5.07 1.55
N HIS A 63 3.23 -5.13 1.14
CA HIS A 63 2.18 -5.58 2.06
C HIS A 63 2.18 -7.09 2.35
N CYS A 64 2.90 -7.90 1.57
CA CYS A 64 3.13 -9.31 1.87
C CYS A 64 4.43 -9.54 2.64
N GLY A 65 5.46 -8.71 2.42
CA GLY A 65 6.81 -8.94 2.93
C GLY A 65 7.15 -8.16 4.19
N ILE A 66 6.69 -6.92 4.34
CA ILE A 66 7.00 -6.07 5.50
C ILE A 66 5.92 -6.23 6.55
N ASN A 67 6.18 -7.04 7.59
CA ASN A 67 5.22 -7.32 8.65
C ASN A 67 5.21 -6.21 9.69
N THR A 68 4.29 -5.27 9.55
CA THR A 68 4.15 -4.13 10.44
C THR A 68 3.80 -4.53 11.88
N ALA A 69 3.18 -5.71 12.09
CA ALA A 69 2.92 -6.25 13.42
C ALA A 69 4.22 -6.69 14.09
N THR A 70 5.12 -7.40 13.39
CA THR A 70 6.44 -7.77 13.90
C THR A 70 7.30 -6.54 14.20
N LEU A 71 7.29 -5.52 13.33
CA LEU A 71 8.01 -4.27 13.57
C LEU A 71 7.53 -3.56 14.85
N TRP A 72 6.24 -3.62 15.13
CA TRP A 72 5.71 -3.07 16.39
C TRP A 72 6.03 -3.94 17.60
N GLU A 73 5.75 -5.24 17.52
CA GLU A 73 5.89 -6.17 18.64
C GLU A 73 7.35 -6.23 19.15
N GLU A 74 8.30 -6.39 18.23
CA GLU A 74 9.72 -6.58 18.57
C GLU A 74 10.44 -5.26 18.83
N PHE A 75 10.12 -4.20 18.08
CA PHE A 75 10.91 -2.97 18.06
C PHE A 75 10.12 -1.71 18.48
N GLY A 76 8.81 -1.78 18.65
CA GLY A 76 7.98 -0.61 18.92
C GLY A 76 7.92 0.40 17.77
N ILE A 77 8.24 -0.04 16.54
CA ILE A 77 8.26 0.80 15.35
C ILE A 77 6.85 0.97 14.82
N ALA A 78 6.36 2.21 14.81
CA ALA A 78 5.05 2.55 14.22
C ALA A 78 5.15 2.57 12.68
N ALA A 79 5.11 1.39 12.08
CA ALA A 79 5.20 1.21 10.64
C ALA A 79 3.81 1.11 9.99
N TYR A 80 3.71 1.52 8.72
CA TYR A 80 2.51 1.43 7.91
C TYR A 80 2.86 1.05 6.47
N ASP A 81 2.18 0.02 5.93
CA ASP A 81 2.29 -0.37 4.53
C ASP A 81 1.18 0.30 3.71
N LEU A 82 1.59 1.10 2.74
CA LEU A 82 0.68 1.75 1.80
C LEU A 82 1.08 1.39 0.37
N SER A 83 0.55 0.28 -0.09
CA SER A 83 0.91 -0.34 -1.37
C SER A 83 -0.29 -0.99 -2.03
N ALA A 84 -0.19 -1.27 -3.32
CA ALA A 84 -1.17 -2.02 -4.08
C ALA A 84 -0.48 -3.03 -5.00
N ALA A 85 -1.24 -4.00 -5.53
CA ALA A 85 -0.68 -4.97 -6.47
C ALA A 85 -0.04 -4.27 -7.68
N GLU A 86 1.16 -4.70 -8.04
CA GLU A 86 1.92 -4.22 -9.20
C GLU A 86 2.06 -2.67 -9.28
N GLN A 87 2.00 -1.97 -8.16
CA GLN A 87 1.95 -0.51 -8.10
C GLN A 87 3.23 0.15 -8.65
N PRO A 88 3.14 0.92 -9.75
CA PRO A 88 4.28 1.58 -10.35
C PRO A 88 4.72 2.84 -9.58
N LEU A 89 5.95 3.33 -9.86
CA LEU A 89 6.54 4.47 -9.14
C LEU A 89 5.73 5.77 -9.25
N TRP A 90 5.04 6.02 -10.38
CA TRP A 90 4.20 7.21 -10.51
C TRP A 90 2.98 7.18 -9.59
N MET A 91 2.39 6.02 -9.32
CA MET A 91 1.33 5.90 -8.34
C MET A 91 1.86 6.06 -6.91
N THR A 92 3.02 5.45 -6.62
CA THR A 92 3.73 5.62 -5.33
C THR A 92 4.04 7.11 -5.05
N TYR A 93 4.46 7.87 -6.04
CA TYR A 93 4.69 9.32 -5.88
C TYR A 93 3.42 10.07 -5.44
N TYR A 94 2.28 9.79 -6.05
CA TYR A 94 1.02 10.44 -5.67
C TYR A 94 0.49 9.95 -4.32
N TYR A 95 0.74 8.71 -3.94
CA TYR A 95 0.49 8.24 -2.58
C TYR A 95 1.32 9.01 -1.56
N LEU A 96 2.60 9.21 -1.81
CA LEU A 96 3.46 10.01 -0.94
C LEU A 96 2.97 11.46 -0.82
N GLN A 97 2.54 12.09 -1.93
CA GLN A 97 1.92 13.41 -1.88
C GLN A 97 0.65 13.43 -0.99
N GLU A 98 -0.13 12.36 -1.01
CA GLU A 98 -1.30 12.24 -0.14
C GLU A 98 -0.89 12.01 1.32
N VAL A 99 0.09 11.15 1.56
CA VAL A 99 0.62 10.84 2.90
C VAL A 99 1.11 12.10 3.61
N TYR A 100 1.90 12.93 2.96
CA TYR A 100 2.47 14.14 3.57
C TYR A 100 1.44 15.22 3.95
N LYS A 101 0.18 15.06 3.57
CA LYS A 101 -0.92 15.91 4.09
C LYS A 101 -1.35 15.53 5.52
N TYR A 102 -1.05 14.31 5.95
CA TYR A 102 -1.55 13.73 7.21
C TYR A 102 -0.44 13.22 8.12
N GLN A 103 0.66 12.76 7.56
CA GLN A 103 1.77 12.10 8.24
C GLN A 103 3.10 12.71 7.78
N ASN A 104 4.11 12.61 8.62
CA ASN A 104 5.48 12.97 8.28
C ASN A 104 6.42 11.86 8.76
N PRO A 105 6.49 10.73 8.04
CA PRO A 105 7.31 9.60 8.44
C PRO A 105 8.79 9.98 8.49
N LYS A 106 9.51 9.45 9.48
CA LYS A 106 10.96 9.61 9.58
C LYS A 106 11.66 8.87 8.45
N VAL A 107 11.20 7.65 8.16
CA VAL A 107 11.76 6.80 7.10
C VAL A 107 10.65 6.43 6.12
N VAL A 108 10.95 6.55 4.83
CA VAL A 108 10.16 5.98 3.73
C VAL A 108 10.94 4.83 3.13
N ILE A 109 10.38 3.63 3.17
CA ILE A 109 10.91 2.43 2.50
C ILE A 109 10.22 2.31 1.15
N LEU A 110 11.00 2.35 0.08
CA LEU A 110 10.53 2.20 -1.30
C LEU A 110 10.95 0.86 -1.87
N ASP A 111 10.01 -0.06 -2.05
CA ASP A 111 10.25 -1.28 -2.81
C ASP A 111 10.24 -1.00 -4.32
N VAL A 112 11.22 -1.57 -5.03
CA VAL A 112 11.43 -1.33 -6.47
C VAL A 112 11.25 -2.59 -7.32
N PHE A 113 10.46 -3.55 -6.86
CA PHE A 113 10.07 -4.70 -7.70
C PHE A 113 9.31 -4.25 -8.95
N SER A 114 8.34 -3.37 -8.80
CA SER A 114 7.46 -2.95 -9.90
C SER A 114 8.20 -2.38 -11.11
N PRO A 115 9.17 -1.45 -10.97
CA PRO A 115 9.91 -0.92 -12.12
C PRO A 115 10.82 -1.95 -12.81
N ALA A 116 11.15 -3.06 -12.16
CA ALA A 116 11.88 -4.15 -12.80
C ALA A 116 10.99 -5.00 -13.71
N ARG A 117 9.70 -5.14 -13.40
CA ARG A 117 8.79 -6.07 -14.08
C ARG A 117 7.75 -5.41 -14.98
N PHE A 118 7.33 -4.17 -14.69
CA PHE A 118 6.27 -3.48 -15.43
C PHE A 118 6.84 -2.27 -16.14
N LYS A 119 6.96 -2.37 -17.47
CA LYS A 119 7.67 -1.40 -18.33
C LYS A 119 6.74 -0.46 -19.08
N GLU A 120 5.43 -0.72 -19.09
CA GLU A 120 4.45 0.06 -19.82
C GLU A 120 4.28 1.46 -19.23
N ASP A 121 4.06 2.46 -20.08
CA ASP A 121 3.77 3.83 -19.66
C ASP A 121 2.44 3.97 -18.90
N PHE A 122 1.47 3.11 -19.25
CA PHE A 122 0.19 2.99 -18.57
C PHE A 122 0.00 1.56 -18.11
N HIS A 123 0.32 1.30 -16.86
CA HIS A 123 0.06 0.01 -16.24
C HIS A 123 -1.34 0.02 -15.65
N GLU A 124 -2.34 -0.38 -16.47
CA GLU A 124 -3.76 -0.27 -16.12
C GLU A 124 -4.25 -1.35 -15.16
N LYS A 125 -3.55 -2.47 -15.12
CA LYS A 125 -3.86 -3.57 -14.21
C LYS A 125 -3.76 -3.07 -12.75
N TRP A 126 -4.73 -3.40 -11.94
CA TRP A 126 -4.79 -3.05 -10.52
C TRP A 126 -4.88 -1.53 -10.19
N VAL A 127 -5.01 -0.63 -11.20
CA VAL A 127 -5.19 0.81 -10.94
C VAL A 127 -6.38 1.07 -10.01
N GLU A 128 -7.46 0.29 -10.12
CA GLU A 128 -8.62 0.40 -9.24
C GLU A 128 -8.26 0.22 -7.77
N GLU A 129 -7.43 -0.76 -7.43
CA GLU A 129 -6.97 -0.99 -6.05
C GLU A 129 -6.22 0.21 -5.50
N SER A 130 -5.36 0.82 -6.31
CA SER A 130 -4.61 1.99 -5.90
C SER A 130 -5.48 3.23 -5.73
N VAL A 131 -6.48 3.42 -6.59
CA VAL A 131 -7.19 4.69 -6.71
C VAL A 131 -8.48 4.75 -5.88
N LEU A 132 -9.23 3.64 -5.80
CA LEU A 132 -10.59 3.67 -5.21
C LEU A 132 -10.59 3.94 -3.71
N GLY A 133 -9.51 3.57 -2.99
CA GLY A 133 -9.34 3.90 -1.58
C GLY A 133 -9.08 5.37 -1.30
N MET A 134 -8.56 6.12 -2.28
CA MET A 134 -8.20 7.53 -2.11
C MET A 134 -9.44 8.44 -2.02
N ARG A 135 -9.35 9.44 -1.14
CA ARG A 135 -10.36 10.52 -1.07
C ARG A 135 -10.40 11.32 -2.36
N PHE A 136 -11.56 11.87 -2.69
CA PHE A 136 -11.72 12.76 -3.85
C PHE A 136 -10.82 14.00 -3.70
N SER A 137 -9.81 14.13 -4.55
CA SER A 137 -8.80 15.19 -4.45
C SER A 137 -8.13 15.45 -5.81
N LYS A 138 -7.44 16.57 -5.90
CA LYS A 138 -6.58 16.87 -7.06
C LYS A 138 -5.47 15.81 -7.21
N THR A 139 -4.87 15.37 -6.12
CA THR A 139 -3.82 14.33 -6.12
C THR A 139 -4.32 13.04 -6.77
N LYS A 140 -5.52 12.58 -6.41
CA LYS A 140 -6.17 11.43 -7.03
C LYS A 140 -6.40 11.64 -8.54
N TRP A 141 -6.87 12.81 -8.92
CA TRP A 141 -7.07 13.14 -10.33
C TRP A 141 -5.75 13.16 -11.10
N ASP A 142 -4.71 13.80 -10.57
CA ASP A 142 -3.39 13.85 -11.19
C ASP A 142 -2.78 12.45 -11.34
N MET A 143 -2.95 11.58 -10.34
CA MET A 143 -2.54 10.17 -10.40
C MET A 143 -3.21 9.43 -11.57
N LEU A 144 -4.51 9.62 -11.76
CA LEU A 144 -5.25 9.02 -12.89
C LEU A 144 -4.74 9.52 -14.25
N GLN A 145 -4.32 10.80 -14.34
CA GLN A 145 -3.81 11.36 -15.59
C GLN A 145 -2.56 10.65 -16.09
N VAL A 146 -1.73 10.14 -15.19
CA VAL A 146 -0.45 9.49 -15.52
C VAL A 146 -0.54 7.97 -15.51
N SER A 147 -1.64 7.41 -15.01
CA SER A 147 -1.81 5.96 -14.83
C SER A 147 -2.72 5.31 -15.85
N LEU A 148 -3.57 6.11 -16.52
CA LEU A 148 -4.59 5.60 -17.44
C LEU A 148 -4.63 6.40 -18.74
N GLU A 149 -4.95 5.69 -19.81
CA GLU A 149 -5.32 6.31 -21.08
C GLU A 149 -6.52 7.27 -20.89
N PRO A 150 -6.60 8.38 -21.66
CA PRO A 150 -7.61 9.43 -21.47
C PRO A 150 -9.05 8.94 -21.44
N GLU A 151 -9.38 7.91 -22.21
CA GLU A 151 -10.72 7.34 -22.34
C GLU A 151 -11.19 6.66 -21.06
N LYS A 152 -10.25 6.00 -20.33
CA LYS A 152 -10.52 5.19 -19.13
C LYS A 152 -10.58 6.02 -17.84
N ARG A 153 -10.02 7.22 -17.82
CA ARG A 153 -9.93 8.07 -16.62
C ARG A 153 -11.30 8.40 -16.01
N LYS A 154 -12.32 8.54 -16.86
CA LYS A 154 -13.69 8.90 -16.43
C LYS A 154 -14.41 7.75 -15.72
N GLU A 155 -13.94 6.52 -15.88
CA GLU A 155 -14.55 5.35 -15.25
C GLU A 155 -14.23 5.27 -13.74
N LEU A 156 -13.09 5.85 -13.34
CA LEU A 156 -12.62 5.84 -11.95
C LEU A 156 -12.75 7.18 -11.23
N PHE A 157 -13.26 8.24 -11.91
CA PHE A 157 -13.41 9.56 -11.30
C PHE A 157 -14.68 10.28 -11.75
N PRO A 158 -15.65 10.49 -10.83
CA PRO A 158 -15.64 10.10 -9.42
C PRO A 158 -15.79 8.57 -9.23
N SER A 159 -15.23 8.05 -8.14
CA SER A 159 -15.11 6.59 -7.88
C SER A 159 -16.41 5.80 -7.98
N PHE A 160 -17.60 6.41 -7.67
CA PHE A 160 -18.86 5.71 -7.72
C PHE A 160 -19.20 5.21 -9.14
N LEU A 161 -18.59 5.77 -10.19
CA LEU A 161 -18.81 5.32 -11.56
C LEU A 161 -18.25 3.92 -11.81
N SER A 162 -17.19 3.51 -11.09
CA SER A 162 -16.59 2.19 -11.25
C SER A 162 -17.46 1.06 -10.66
N TYR A 163 -18.28 1.36 -9.65
CA TYR A 163 -19.06 0.35 -8.94
C TYR A 163 -20.58 0.58 -8.97
N HIS A 164 -21.07 1.62 -9.68
CA HIS A 164 -22.51 1.94 -9.70
C HIS A 164 -23.38 0.80 -10.24
N ASN A 165 -22.84 -0.10 -11.07
CA ASN A 165 -23.55 -1.24 -11.64
C ASN A 165 -23.59 -2.48 -10.71
N ARG A 166 -22.87 -2.49 -9.58
CA ARG A 166 -22.81 -3.63 -8.67
C ARG A 166 -24.13 -3.96 -7.97
N TYR A 167 -25.12 -3.09 -8.02
CA TYR A 167 -26.46 -3.37 -7.50
C TYR A 167 -27.12 -4.58 -8.17
N VAL A 168 -26.63 -5.00 -9.34
CA VAL A 168 -27.15 -6.17 -10.08
C VAL A 168 -26.66 -7.49 -9.45
N ASP A 169 -25.50 -7.48 -8.79
CA ASP A 169 -24.90 -8.65 -8.16
C ASP A 169 -24.30 -8.29 -6.77
N PRO A 170 -25.15 -7.96 -5.78
CA PRO A 170 -24.71 -7.65 -4.43
C PRO A 170 -24.27 -8.95 -3.72
N ASN A 171 -23.20 -8.88 -2.96
CA ASN A 171 -22.72 -9.99 -2.14
C ASN A 171 -23.06 -9.80 -0.65
N LYS A 172 -22.83 -10.85 0.17
CA LYS A 172 -23.12 -10.77 1.61
C LYS A 172 -22.23 -9.77 2.35
N GLU A 173 -21.01 -9.55 1.87
CA GLU A 173 -20.05 -8.61 2.45
C GLU A 173 -20.52 -7.17 2.29
N ASP A 174 -21.27 -6.87 1.22
CA ASP A 174 -21.88 -5.54 1.01
C ASP A 174 -22.84 -5.17 2.14
N LEU A 175 -23.57 -6.14 2.69
CA LEU A 175 -24.49 -5.93 3.82
C LEU A 175 -23.77 -5.83 5.17
N VAL A 176 -22.70 -6.61 5.39
CA VAL A 176 -21.91 -6.56 6.61
C VAL A 176 -21.30 -5.16 6.79
N ASN A 177 -20.86 -4.53 5.72
CA ASN A 177 -20.25 -3.21 5.73
C ASN A 177 -21.22 -2.05 6.04
N LEU A 178 -22.53 -2.31 6.06
CA LEU A 178 -23.56 -1.33 6.45
C LEU A 178 -23.53 -1.01 7.95
N PHE A 179 -23.11 -1.94 8.80
CA PHE A 179 -23.29 -1.90 10.26
C PHE A 179 -22.00 -1.71 11.04
N GLY A 180 -20.85 -1.56 10.40
CA GLY A 180 -19.61 -1.36 11.08
C GLY A 180 -18.40 -1.57 10.18
N ASP A 181 -17.24 -1.34 10.74
CA ASP A 181 -15.98 -1.79 10.17
C ASP A 181 -15.56 -3.11 10.84
N PRO A 182 -15.94 -4.27 10.27
CA PRO A 182 -15.66 -5.56 10.90
C PRO A 182 -14.16 -5.85 10.97
N ASN A 183 -13.34 -5.11 10.22
CA ASN A 183 -11.90 -5.34 10.13
C ASN A 183 -11.06 -4.27 10.85
N GLY A 184 -11.70 -3.38 11.63
CA GLY A 184 -10.98 -2.37 12.40
C GLY A 184 -10.04 -1.51 11.56
N LYS A 185 -10.58 -0.65 10.68
CA LYS A 185 -9.74 0.18 9.77
C LYS A 185 -8.60 0.88 10.47
N ARG A 186 -8.84 1.38 11.69
CA ARG A 186 -7.81 2.05 12.49
C ARG A 186 -6.72 1.08 12.97
N GLU A 187 -7.06 -0.18 13.15
CA GLU A 187 -6.17 -1.24 13.60
C GLU A 187 -5.38 -1.86 12.46
N SER A 188 -5.85 -1.75 11.22
CA SER A 188 -5.06 -2.16 10.06
C SER A 188 -3.87 -1.23 9.84
N LYS A 189 -2.68 -1.82 9.67
CA LYS A 189 -1.43 -1.12 9.33
C LYS A 189 -0.90 -1.52 7.94
N GLY A 190 -1.77 -2.09 7.11
CA GLY A 190 -1.50 -2.39 5.72
C GLY A 190 -0.95 -3.78 5.45
N PHE A 191 -0.28 -4.43 6.38
CA PHE A 191 0.24 -5.78 6.20
C PHE A 191 -0.88 -6.79 5.89
N THR A 192 -0.66 -7.64 4.89
CA THR A 192 -1.60 -8.66 4.43
C THR A 192 -0.94 -10.05 4.47
N PRO A 193 -1.13 -10.85 5.54
CA PRO A 193 -0.45 -12.12 5.69
C PRO A 193 -0.95 -13.18 4.71
N GLY A 194 -0.03 -13.87 4.04
CA GLY A 194 -0.29 -15.10 3.30
C GLY A 194 0.13 -16.32 4.12
N PHE A 195 -0.66 -17.38 4.12
CA PHE A 195 -0.39 -18.59 4.93
C PHE A 195 -0.10 -19.83 4.09
N VAL A 196 0.05 -19.70 2.78
CA VAL A 196 0.48 -20.79 1.91
C VAL A 196 1.98 -21.01 2.11
N ARG A 197 2.43 -22.25 2.00
CA ARG A 197 3.86 -22.63 1.95
C ARG A 197 4.15 -23.19 0.58
N ALA A 198 4.61 -22.33 -0.32
CA ALA A 198 5.00 -22.72 -1.67
C ALA A 198 6.51 -23.00 -1.68
N ASP A 199 6.85 -24.27 -1.90
CA ASP A 199 8.24 -24.74 -1.91
C ASP A 199 9.01 -24.19 -3.12
N GLN A 200 9.75 -23.11 -2.91
CA GLN A 200 10.58 -22.44 -3.92
C GLN A 200 11.96 -23.08 -4.09
N SER A 201 12.29 -24.12 -3.31
CA SER A 201 13.49 -24.93 -3.54
C SER A 201 13.38 -25.84 -4.77
N LYS A 202 12.17 -26.02 -5.28
CA LYS A 202 11.86 -26.78 -6.49
C LYS A 202 11.77 -25.87 -7.72
N PRO A 203 12.05 -26.39 -8.92
CA PRO A 203 11.83 -25.63 -10.15
C PRO A 203 10.38 -25.13 -10.22
N PHE A 204 10.21 -23.84 -10.44
CA PHE A 204 8.91 -23.19 -10.66
C PHE A 204 8.80 -22.74 -12.12
N THR A 205 7.63 -22.30 -12.51
CA THR A 205 7.45 -21.66 -13.82
C THR A 205 8.37 -20.47 -13.93
N ALA A 206 9.23 -20.44 -14.93
CA ALA A 206 10.14 -19.32 -15.15
C ALA A 206 9.37 -18.00 -15.28
N TRP A 207 9.99 -16.92 -14.84
CA TRP A 207 9.46 -15.58 -15.05
C TRP A 207 9.20 -15.34 -16.53
N GLU A 208 8.12 -14.63 -16.83
CA GLU A 208 7.85 -14.13 -18.17
C GLU A 208 9.01 -13.28 -18.65
N GLU A 209 9.48 -13.59 -19.86
CA GLU A 209 10.61 -12.87 -20.46
C GLU A 209 10.15 -11.48 -20.90
N LEU A 210 10.92 -10.46 -20.50
CA LEU A 210 10.67 -9.08 -20.91
C LEU A 210 11.48 -8.78 -22.17
N GLU A 211 10.95 -7.89 -23.01
CA GLU A 211 11.68 -7.38 -24.18
C GLU A 211 12.84 -6.47 -23.77
N ASP A 212 12.68 -5.76 -22.64
CA ASP A 212 13.67 -4.85 -22.09
C ASP A 212 13.73 -4.98 -20.54
N TYR A 213 14.95 -5.05 -20.00
CA TYR A 213 15.23 -5.10 -18.56
C TYR A 213 15.80 -3.78 -18.03
N HIS A 214 15.98 -2.77 -18.85
CA HIS A 214 16.40 -1.44 -18.40
C HIS A 214 15.28 -0.68 -17.70
N LEU A 215 15.64 0.26 -16.84
CA LEU A 215 14.68 1.15 -16.19
C LEU A 215 13.98 2.03 -17.23
N SER A 216 12.65 2.03 -17.25
CA SER A 216 11.91 2.89 -18.18
C SER A 216 12.09 4.37 -17.84
N GLU A 217 12.09 5.24 -18.86
CA GLU A 217 12.23 6.70 -18.68
C GLU A 217 11.21 7.25 -17.69
N LYS A 218 9.97 6.76 -17.76
CA LYS A 218 8.91 7.17 -16.83
C LYS A 218 9.18 6.73 -15.38
N SER A 219 9.66 5.51 -15.18
CA SER A 219 10.03 5.05 -13.83
C SER A 219 11.22 5.83 -13.28
N GLU A 220 12.21 6.15 -14.10
CA GLU A 220 13.33 7.00 -13.73
C GLU A 220 12.87 8.41 -13.33
N GLU A 221 12.02 9.05 -14.13
CA GLU A 221 11.44 10.36 -13.83
C GLU A 221 10.74 10.37 -12.47
N TYR A 222 9.92 9.34 -12.18
CA TYR A 222 9.19 9.28 -10.92
C TYR A 222 10.05 8.85 -9.74
N LEU A 223 11.14 8.11 -9.96
CA LEU A 223 12.15 7.86 -8.91
C LEU A 223 12.78 9.19 -8.45
N TYR A 224 13.21 10.06 -9.37
CA TYR A 224 13.72 11.38 -9.01
C TYR A 224 12.67 12.23 -8.27
N LYS A 225 11.41 12.22 -8.72
CA LYS A 225 10.33 12.94 -8.04
C LYS A 225 10.08 12.43 -6.61
N ILE A 226 10.19 11.11 -6.38
CA ILE A 226 10.07 10.52 -5.04
C ILE A 226 11.25 10.97 -4.16
N MET A 227 12.46 10.93 -4.67
CA MET A 227 13.66 11.37 -3.96
C MET A 227 13.56 12.85 -3.55
N GLU A 228 13.14 13.72 -4.47
CA GLU A 228 12.93 15.14 -4.18
C GLU A 228 11.82 15.37 -3.15
N LEU A 229 10.71 14.65 -3.28
CA LEU A 229 9.55 14.80 -2.39
C LEU A 229 9.89 14.37 -0.96
N THR A 230 10.55 13.21 -0.77
CA THR A 230 10.97 12.72 0.55
C THR A 230 11.98 13.67 1.19
N LYS A 231 12.96 14.14 0.43
CA LYS A 231 13.95 15.15 0.87
C LYS A 231 13.29 16.48 1.29
N ALA A 232 12.31 16.95 0.52
CA ALA A 232 11.60 18.20 0.82
C ALA A 232 10.80 18.12 2.13
N HIS A 233 10.35 16.92 2.52
CA HIS A 233 9.65 16.68 3.77
C HIS A 233 10.55 16.22 4.93
N GLY A 234 11.86 16.06 4.69
CA GLY A 234 12.83 15.66 5.70
C GLY A 234 12.74 14.18 6.09
N SER A 235 12.11 13.36 5.26
CA SER A 235 12.10 11.90 5.43
C SER A 235 13.38 11.29 4.86
N GLU A 236 13.96 10.31 5.55
CA GLU A 236 15.03 9.48 5.02
C GLU A 236 14.43 8.44 4.06
N LEU A 237 14.90 8.40 2.81
CA LEU A 237 14.47 7.40 1.83
C LEU A 237 15.41 6.20 1.88
N LYS A 238 14.83 5.01 2.05
CA LYS A 238 15.51 3.72 1.91
C LYS A 238 14.89 2.96 0.73
N VAL A 239 15.71 2.69 -0.29
CA VAL A 239 15.26 1.92 -1.47
C VAL A 239 15.62 0.45 -1.27
N VAL A 240 14.66 -0.43 -1.51
CA VAL A 240 14.82 -1.86 -1.22
C VAL A 240 14.28 -2.74 -2.34
N VAL A 241 14.82 -3.94 -2.44
CA VAL A 241 14.19 -5.08 -3.10
C VAL A 241 13.82 -6.09 -2.00
N VAL A 242 12.53 -6.26 -1.75
CA VAL A 242 12.02 -7.23 -0.78
C VAL A 242 12.34 -8.66 -1.26
N PRO A 243 12.68 -9.63 -0.38
CA PRO A 243 13.02 -10.99 -0.82
C PRO A 243 11.92 -11.65 -1.65
N TYR A 244 12.28 -12.16 -2.81
CA TYR A 244 11.44 -12.97 -3.69
C TYR A 244 12.32 -13.91 -4.54
N ASN A 245 11.70 -14.83 -5.29
CA ASN A 245 12.43 -15.70 -6.21
C ASN A 245 12.79 -14.91 -7.49
N LEU A 246 13.98 -14.32 -7.46
CA LEU A 246 14.46 -13.33 -8.43
C LEU A 246 14.68 -13.94 -9.83
N ASP A 247 14.26 -13.22 -10.85
CA ASP A 247 14.85 -13.34 -12.19
C ASP A 247 16.18 -12.58 -12.21
N GLU A 248 17.30 -13.27 -12.43
CA GLU A 248 18.62 -12.63 -12.42
C GLU A 248 18.76 -11.46 -13.41
N ARG A 249 17.93 -11.42 -14.45
CA ARG A 249 17.88 -10.33 -15.42
C ARG A 249 17.33 -9.02 -14.83
N ASP A 250 16.48 -9.10 -13.79
CA ASP A 250 15.93 -7.93 -13.10
C ASP A 250 17.04 -7.11 -12.41
N ARG A 251 18.21 -7.72 -12.14
CA ARG A 251 19.37 -7.01 -11.58
C ARG A 251 19.91 -5.89 -12.47
N ILE A 252 19.56 -5.88 -13.77
CA ILE A 252 19.88 -4.76 -14.67
C ILE A 252 19.14 -3.51 -14.18
N THR A 253 17.83 -3.58 -14.03
CA THR A 253 17.03 -2.46 -13.50
C THR A 253 17.46 -2.07 -12.07
N TYR A 254 17.72 -3.05 -11.20
CA TYR A 254 18.15 -2.77 -9.83
C TYR A 254 19.52 -2.09 -9.76
N GLY A 255 20.45 -2.46 -10.65
CA GLY A 255 21.75 -1.81 -10.77
C GLY A 255 21.62 -0.34 -11.19
N GLU A 256 20.77 -0.05 -12.18
CA GLU A 256 20.49 1.32 -12.63
C GLU A 256 19.84 2.16 -11.53
N ILE A 257 18.85 1.61 -10.80
CA ILE A 257 18.24 2.27 -9.65
C ILE A 257 19.30 2.54 -8.57
N CYS A 258 20.13 1.53 -8.24
CA CYS A 258 21.22 1.66 -7.26
C CYS A 258 22.18 2.80 -7.66
N ASP A 259 22.57 2.88 -8.92
CA ASP A 259 23.46 3.92 -9.44
C ASP A 259 22.83 5.32 -9.33
N ILE A 260 21.52 5.44 -9.56
CA ILE A 260 20.79 6.71 -9.43
C ILE A 260 20.76 7.15 -7.97
N VAL A 261 20.26 6.30 -7.07
CA VAL A 261 20.02 6.68 -5.68
C VAL A 261 21.31 6.87 -4.88
N SER A 262 22.36 6.13 -5.22
CA SER A 262 23.68 6.25 -4.58
C SER A 262 24.36 7.60 -4.85
N LYS A 263 24.12 8.23 -6.00
CA LYS A 263 24.61 9.59 -6.31
C LYS A 263 24.06 10.64 -5.35
N GLU A 264 22.85 10.41 -4.83
CA GLU A 264 22.19 11.27 -3.83
C GLU A 264 22.40 10.76 -2.38
N GLN A 265 23.29 9.80 -2.17
CA GLN A 265 23.60 9.19 -0.87
C GLN A 265 22.39 8.50 -0.22
N ILE A 266 21.44 8.04 -1.03
CA ILE A 266 20.27 7.28 -0.58
C ILE A 266 20.65 5.80 -0.50
N SER A 267 20.26 5.13 0.59
CA SER A 267 20.53 3.71 0.80
C SER A 267 19.73 2.85 -0.17
N PHE A 268 20.40 1.89 -0.82
CA PHE A 268 19.82 0.82 -1.60
C PHE A 268 20.20 -0.53 -1.01
N THR A 269 19.24 -1.42 -0.81
CA THR A 269 19.50 -2.78 -0.32
C THR A 269 18.71 -3.80 -1.12
N ASP A 270 19.41 -4.70 -1.80
CA ASP A 270 18.80 -5.88 -2.44
C ASP A 270 18.77 -7.03 -1.44
N TYR A 271 17.64 -7.22 -0.74
CA TYR A 271 17.48 -8.30 0.24
C TYR A 271 17.30 -9.68 -0.40
N THR A 272 17.12 -9.77 -1.72
CA THR A 272 17.14 -11.07 -2.41
C THR A 272 18.52 -11.73 -2.34
N ALA A 273 19.58 -10.93 -2.23
CA ALA A 273 20.95 -11.39 -2.05
C ALA A 273 21.29 -11.76 -0.59
N LEU A 274 20.44 -11.40 0.37
CA LEU A 274 20.64 -11.57 1.81
C LEU A 274 19.74 -12.64 2.43
N THR A 275 19.05 -13.43 1.62
CA THR A 275 18.06 -14.42 2.10
C THR A 275 18.63 -15.43 3.08
N GLU A 276 19.89 -15.87 2.88
CA GLU A 276 20.60 -16.79 3.79
C GLU A 276 20.91 -16.10 5.13
N GLU A 277 21.37 -14.86 5.11
CA GLU A 277 21.68 -14.07 6.31
C GLU A 277 20.42 -13.78 7.13
N ILE A 278 19.32 -13.46 6.47
CA ILE A 278 17.99 -13.23 7.08
C ILE A 278 17.42 -14.53 7.62
N GLY A 279 17.86 -15.68 7.12
CA GLY A 279 17.34 -17.01 7.47
C GLY A 279 16.05 -17.37 6.74
N ILE A 280 15.82 -16.78 5.55
CA ILE A 280 14.68 -17.15 4.68
C ILE A 280 14.88 -18.59 4.16
N ASP A 281 13.93 -19.44 4.42
CA ASP A 281 13.92 -20.82 3.92
C ASP A 281 13.08 -20.92 2.63
N PRO A 282 13.71 -21.18 1.47
CA PRO A 282 12.99 -21.30 0.21
C PRO A 282 11.86 -22.35 0.21
N ALA A 283 11.97 -23.36 1.07
CA ALA A 283 10.95 -24.42 1.14
C ALA A 283 9.71 -24.02 1.95
N ASN A 284 9.81 -23.06 2.86
CA ASN A 284 8.78 -22.81 3.86
C ASN A 284 8.31 -21.35 3.98
N ASP A 285 9.07 -20.38 3.47
CA ASP A 285 8.87 -18.95 3.79
C ASP A 285 8.24 -18.15 2.65
N PHE A 286 7.79 -18.82 1.57
CA PHE A 286 7.12 -18.17 0.45
C PHE A 286 5.66 -18.58 0.33
N ASN A 287 4.81 -17.61 -0.04
CA ASN A 287 3.41 -17.84 -0.38
C ASN A 287 3.24 -18.33 -1.83
N ASP A 288 4.07 -17.82 -2.70
CA ASP A 288 4.23 -18.16 -4.12
C ASP A 288 5.65 -17.73 -4.57
N HIS A 289 5.96 -17.73 -5.86
CA HIS A 289 7.30 -17.39 -6.35
C HIS A 289 7.65 -15.89 -6.24
N THR A 290 6.68 -15.03 -5.96
CA THR A 290 6.87 -13.59 -5.85
C THR A 290 6.81 -13.08 -4.41
N HIS A 291 6.07 -13.74 -3.53
CA HIS A 291 5.71 -13.18 -2.24
C HIS A 291 6.18 -14.04 -1.09
N LEU A 292 6.74 -13.39 -0.07
CA LEU A 292 6.91 -14.01 1.24
C LEU A 292 5.54 -14.37 1.82
N ASN A 293 5.51 -15.48 2.57
CA ASN A 293 4.38 -15.79 3.42
C ASN A 293 4.55 -15.16 4.81
N TYR A 294 3.60 -15.42 5.72
CA TYR A 294 3.65 -14.89 7.09
C TYR A 294 4.99 -15.18 7.79
N TRP A 295 5.50 -16.42 7.71
CA TRP A 295 6.73 -16.81 8.42
C TRP A 295 7.98 -16.16 7.81
N GLY A 296 8.05 -16.07 6.50
CA GLY A 296 9.11 -15.34 5.81
C GLY A 296 9.07 -13.85 6.11
N SER A 297 7.86 -13.25 6.15
CA SER A 297 7.71 -11.83 6.48
C SER A 297 8.12 -11.49 7.92
N VAL A 298 7.92 -12.41 8.88
CA VAL A 298 8.41 -12.24 10.26
C VAL A 298 9.93 -12.14 10.26
N LYS A 299 10.62 -13.12 9.68
CA LYS A 299 12.11 -13.15 9.62
C LYS A 299 12.66 -11.92 8.92
N PHE A 300 12.09 -11.54 7.78
CA PHE A 300 12.50 -10.35 7.06
C PHE A 300 12.29 -9.07 7.88
N SER A 301 11.15 -8.95 8.55
CA SER A 301 10.83 -7.77 9.35
C SER A 301 11.63 -7.67 10.65
N GLU A 302 12.05 -8.79 11.24
CA GLU A 302 13.02 -8.80 12.35
C GLU A 302 14.38 -8.27 11.92
N HIS A 303 14.87 -8.67 10.73
CA HIS A 303 16.12 -8.14 10.17
C HIS A 303 16.00 -6.64 9.85
N LEU A 304 14.94 -6.24 9.15
CA LEU A 304 14.67 -4.85 8.78
C LEU A 304 14.48 -3.95 10.01
N GLY A 305 13.80 -4.46 11.06
CA GLY A 305 13.54 -3.72 12.29
C GLY A 305 14.84 -3.37 13.05
N LYS A 306 15.81 -4.28 13.10
CA LYS A 306 17.15 -4.02 13.65
C LYS A 306 17.83 -2.88 12.89
N GLU A 307 17.84 -2.94 11.56
CA GLU A 307 18.42 -1.88 10.73
C GLU A 307 17.72 -0.54 10.94
N LEU A 308 16.38 -0.53 11.01
CA LEU A 308 15.62 0.68 11.26
C LEU A 308 15.94 1.33 12.61
N GLN A 309 16.20 0.54 13.65
CA GLN A 309 16.63 1.07 14.95
C GLN A 309 18.10 1.51 14.96
N GLU A 310 19.02 0.67 14.46
CA GLU A 310 20.44 0.89 14.56
C GLU A 310 20.96 1.99 13.62
N VAL A 311 20.49 1.98 12.37
CA VAL A 311 20.96 2.92 11.33
C VAL A 311 20.07 4.17 11.30
N TYR A 312 18.77 3.99 11.25
CA TYR A 312 17.82 5.10 11.11
C TYR A 312 17.34 5.66 12.43
N GLN A 313 17.69 5.04 13.56
CA GLN A 313 17.32 5.47 14.92
C GLN A 313 15.79 5.73 15.05
N VAL A 314 15.00 4.83 14.48
CA VAL A 314 13.53 4.89 14.62
C VAL A 314 13.17 4.61 16.07
N PRO A 315 12.35 5.47 16.73
CA PRO A 315 12.09 5.33 18.15
C PRO A 315 11.09 4.20 18.47
N ASP A 316 11.25 3.59 19.67
CA ASP A 316 10.23 2.72 20.24
C ASP A 316 9.05 3.56 20.77
N LYS A 317 7.85 3.30 20.29
CA LYS A 317 6.62 4.03 20.61
C LYS A 317 5.66 3.24 21.51
N ARG A 318 6.03 2.01 21.94
CA ARG A 318 5.17 1.20 22.82
C ARG A 318 4.85 1.92 24.11
N GLY A 319 3.61 1.81 24.57
CA GLY A 319 3.11 2.50 25.76
C GLY A 319 2.88 4.00 25.62
N MET A 320 3.16 4.60 24.46
CA MET A 320 2.88 6.01 24.22
C MET A 320 1.41 6.21 23.82
N LYS A 321 0.81 7.27 24.35
CA LYS A 321 -0.58 7.64 24.04
C LYS A 321 -0.75 7.93 22.54
N GLY A 322 -1.78 7.31 21.93
CA GLY A 322 -2.13 7.49 20.51
C GLY A 322 -1.60 6.36 19.61
N TYR A 323 -0.86 5.41 20.19
CA TYR A 323 -0.31 4.26 19.49
C TYR A 323 -1.01 2.93 19.82
N GLU A 324 -2.08 2.94 20.63
CA GLU A 324 -2.79 1.74 21.12
C GLU A 324 -3.35 0.87 19.97
N SER A 325 -3.60 1.47 18.81
CA SER A 325 -4.08 0.73 17.63
C SER A 325 -3.02 -0.19 17.01
N TRP A 326 -1.72 0.01 17.32
CA TRP A 326 -0.67 -0.92 16.90
C TRP A 326 -0.68 -2.20 17.74
N ASP A 327 -0.98 -2.11 19.06
CA ASP A 327 -1.16 -3.29 19.92
C ASP A 327 -2.32 -4.16 19.39
N ALA A 328 -3.47 -3.52 19.09
CA ALA A 328 -4.62 -4.20 18.50
C ALA A 328 -4.32 -4.82 17.11
N HIS A 329 -3.46 -4.17 16.31
CA HIS A 329 -2.98 -4.73 15.04
C HIS A 329 -2.20 -6.03 15.26
N VAL A 330 -1.25 -6.06 16.21
CA VAL A 330 -0.49 -7.27 16.56
C VAL A 330 -1.44 -8.40 16.94
N GLU A 331 -2.39 -8.16 17.85
CA GLU A 331 -3.37 -9.17 18.24
C GLU A 331 -4.16 -9.72 17.04
N THR A 332 -4.54 -8.86 16.10
CA THR A 332 -5.29 -9.25 14.90
C THR A 332 -4.46 -10.16 13.99
N ILE A 333 -3.20 -9.80 13.75
CA ILE A 333 -2.30 -10.60 12.91
C ILE A 333 -1.98 -11.94 13.57
N GLN A 334 -1.67 -11.95 14.87
CA GLN A 334 -1.43 -13.19 15.63
C GLN A 334 -2.63 -14.13 15.59
N LYS A 335 -3.84 -13.63 15.84
CA LYS A 335 -5.08 -14.44 15.73
C LYS A 335 -5.29 -15.01 14.33
N SER A 336 -4.91 -14.28 13.28
CA SER A 336 -5.02 -14.77 11.89
C SER A 336 -4.03 -15.90 11.59
N ALA A 337 -2.91 -15.97 12.32
CA ALA A 337 -1.89 -17.01 12.19
C ALA A 337 -2.16 -18.25 13.07
N GLU A 338 -3.04 -18.16 14.08
CA GLU A 338 -3.39 -19.29 14.95
C GLU A 338 -4.02 -20.44 14.14
N GLY A 339 -3.44 -21.63 14.24
CA GLY A 339 -3.93 -22.85 13.60
C GLY A 339 -3.60 -22.99 12.11
N LYS A 340 -2.63 -22.21 11.57
CA LYS A 340 -2.16 -22.25 10.17
C LYS A 340 -0.90 -23.11 9.99
#